data_7236a1dee14e036229bbb7a4ba4dca38
#
_entry.id   7236a1dee14e036229bbb7a4ba4dca38
#
_cell.length_a   1.000
_cell.length_b   1.000
_cell.length_c   1.000
_cell.angle_alpha   90.00
_cell.angle_beta   90.00
_cell.angle_gamma   90.00
#
_symmetry.space_group_name_H-M   'P 1'
#
loop_
_entity.id
_entity.type
_entity.pdbx_description
1 polymer ?
#
loop_
_entity_poly.entity_id
_entity_poly.type
_entity_poly.pdbx_seq_one_letter_code
_entity_poly.pdbx_strand_id
1 'polypeptide(L)'
;MFKNYIDVNGKTKIGVLTTYLKFVGGAVPDEQGNLPRNENGELVLVDGLKHLKISSHIKIDTVQISYFPGLNQNDLSELVENLKKLELNVLFILMVGGADPMNPKDEDKVVDMLLAGVDAAKKHNIEICSSTSIEEWMKKDDKPKLGEDYLSAISQNIKLHTRVFNEADIKNSSIKEWNIEFLRLGEFQTFTNLQKSWDLVKGMNKSIGYPFFKVLIDSSHCGDSDLNMIENINIIREIAKSDELGIFHASAPTTRGCLSSDDGWIGTLLSECVKTGKL
;
A
#
# COMPACT_ATOMS: atom_id res chain seq x y z
N MET A 1 2.87 16.63 28.91
CA MET A 1 3.91 15.61 29.14
C MET A 1 3.22 14.26 29.20
N PHE A 2 3.02 13.61 28.04
CA PHE A 2 2.36 12.32 27.93
C PHE A 2 3.43 11.27 27.62
N LYS A 3 3.82 10.48 28.61
CA LYS A 3 4.87 9.46 28.50
C LYS A 3 4.37 8.06 28.87
N ASN A 4 3.20 7.68 28.46
CA ASN A 4 2.77 6.30 28.54
C ASN A 4 2.30 5.85 27.14
N TYR A 5 3.27 5.63 26.26
CA TYR A 5 3.01 4.91 25.03
C TYR A 5 2.83 3.43 25.38
N ILE A 6 1.81 2.82 24.79
CA ILE A 6 1.75 1.36 24.77
C ILE A 6 2.83 0.92 23.79
N ASP A 7 3.94 0.41 24.32
CA ASP A 7 4.97 -0.22 23.52
C ASP A 7 4.47 -1.61 23.10
N VAL A 8 4.06 -1.72 21.86
CA VAL A 8 3.68 -3.01 21.27
C VAL A 8 4.97 -3.75 20.90
N ASN A 9 5.67 -4.26 21.91
CA ASN A 9 6.82 -5.18 21.81
C ASN A 9 7.98 -4.80 20.87
N GLY A 10 8.25 -3.52 20.64
CA GLY A 10 9.49 -3.02 20.03
C GLY A 10 9.83 -3.47 18.61
N LYS A 11 9.05 -4.33 17.99
CA LYS A 11 9.30 -4.86 16.64
C LYS A 11 8.28 -4.34 15.61
N THR A 12 7.00 -4.25 15.96
CA THR A 12 5.94 -3.79 15.06
C THR A 12 5.88 -2.27 15.07
N LYS A 13 6.07 -1.63 13.92
CA LYS A 13 5.91 -0.19 13.75
C LYS A 13 4.45 0.14 13.49
N ILE A 14 3.95 1.17 14.17
CA ILE A 14 2.60 1.67 13.96
C ILE A 14 2.65 2.92 13.10
N GLY A 15 1.86 2.93 12.05
CA GLY A 15 1.83 4.00 11.07
C GLY A 15 0.45 4.54 10.77
N VAL A 16 0.43 5.58 9.96
CA VAL A 16 -0.77 6.24 9.47
C VAL A 16 -0.76 6.24 7.95
N LEU A 17 -1.88 5.82 7.36
CA LEU A 17 -2.12 5.97 5.93
C LEU A 17 -2.79 7.34 5.68
N THR A 18 -2.08 8.23 4.98
CA THR A 18 -2.49 9.63 4.84
C THR A 18 -3.74 9.85 3.99
N THR A 19 -4.03 8.96 3.06
CA THR A 19 -5.24 9.05 2.23
C THR A 19 -6.54 9.02 3.04
N TYR A 20 -6.52 8.40 4.22
CA TYR A 20 -7.66 8.36 5.13
C TYR A 20 -7.71 9.54 6.12
N LEU A 21 -6.69 10.37 6.17
CA LEU A 21 -6.69 11.58 6.98
C LEU A 21 -7.47 12.72 6.30
N LYS A 22 -8.69 12.44 5.86
CA LYS A 22 -9.56 13.43 5.19
C LYS A 22 -9.80 14.69 6.04
N PHE A 23 -9.82 14.53 7.36
CA PHE A 23 -9.98 15.64 8.29
C PHE A 23 -8.77 16.58 8.33
N VAL A 24 -7.61 16.13 7.86
CA VAL A 24 -6.40 16.94 7.76
C VAL A 24 -6.36 17.69 6.43
N GLY A 25 -6.99 17.14 5.43
CA GLY A 25 -6.99 17.71 4.08
C GLY A 25 -5.65 17.72 3.41
N GLY A 26 -5.09 17.66 2.53
CA GLY A 26 -3.71 17.91 2.10
C GLY A 26 -2.93 16.71 1.57
N ALA A 27 -3.62 15.58 1.44
CA ALA A 27 -3.01 14.39 0.83
C ALA A 27 -3.18 14.35 -0.69
N VAL A 28 -4.06 15.17 -1.27
CA VAL A 28 -4.37 15.17 -2.71
C VAL A 28 -3.81 16.43 -3.34
N PRO A 29 -2.93 16.32 -4.33
CA PRO A 29 -2.40 17.47 -5.05
C PRO A 29 -3.49 18.15 -5.91
N ASP A 30 -3.27 19.43 -6.21
CA ASP A 30 -4.07 20.17 -7.19
C ASP A 30 -3.77 19.73 -8.64
N GLU A 31 -4.44 20.37 -9.61
CA GLU A 31 -4.25 20.08 -11.04
C GLU A 31 -2.81 20.35 -11.54
N GLN A 32 -2.05 21.16 -10.83
CA GLN A 32 -0.65 21.47 -11.08
C GLN A 32 0.33 20.56 -10.34
N GLY A 33 -0.22 19.63 -9.54
CA GLY A 33 0.57 18.70 -8.74
C GLY A 33 1.06 19.25 -7.40
N ASN A 34 0.62 20.46 -6.98
CA ASN A 34 1.04 21.06 -5.73
C ASN A 34 0.24 20.52 -4.55
N LEU A 35 0.91 20.30 -3.44
CA LEU A 35 0.27 19.88 -2.19
C LEU A 35 -0.36 21.08 -1.46
N PRO A 36 -1.52 20.90 -0.82
CA PRO A 36 -2.17 21.96 -0.05
C PRO A 36 -1.31 22.50 1.08
N ARG A 37 -1.38 23.83 1.28
CA ARG A 37 -0.68 24.55 2.35
C ARG A 37 -1.65 25.29 3.24
N ASN A 38 -1.31 25.40 4.53
CA ASN A 38 -2.04 26.19 5.51
C ASN A 38 -1.72 27.70 5.36
N GLU A 39 -2.38 28.53 6.17
CA GLU A 39 -2.20 30.00 6.14
C GLU A 39 -0.75 30.44 6.41
N ASN A 40 0.05 29.63 7.06
CA ASN A 40 1.47 29.88 7.34
C ASN A 40 2.41 29.39 6.22
N GLY A 41 1.85 28.83 5.14
CA GLY A 41 2.61 28.26 4.04
C GLY A 41 3.20 26.86 4.30
N GLU A 42 2.89 26.23 5.44
CA GLU A 42 3.30 24.86 5.74
C GLU A 42 2.38 23.86 5.00
N LEU A 43 2.95 22.71 4.62
CA LEU A 43 2.15 21.62 4.06
C LEU A 43 1.11 21.13 5.09
N VAL A 44 -0.17 21.16 4.72
CA VAL A 44 -1.29 20.77 5.59
C VAL A 44 -1.10 19.37 6.17
N LEU A 45 -0.56 18.46 5.37
CA LEU A 45 -0.29 17.08 5.80
C LEU A 45 0.75 17.02 6.93
N VAL A 46 1.81 17.83 6.85
CA VAL A 46 2.85 17.91 7.90
C VAL A 46 2.26 18.43 9.19
N ASP A 47 1.48 19.50 9.12
CA ASP A 47 0.82 20.11 10.28
C ASP A 47 -0.15 19.13 10.96
N GLY A 48 -0.98 18.45 10.18
CA GLY A 48 -1.89 17.42 10.69
C GLY A 48 -1.18 16.26 11.37
N LEU A 49 -0.07 15.80 10.81
CA LEU A 49 0.72 14.70 11.41
C LEU A 49 1.45 15.14 12.68
N LYS A 50 1.90 16.41 12.77
CA LYS A 50 2.40 16.99 14.04
C LYS A 50 1.34 16.88 15.12
N HIS A 51 0.12 17.36 14.84
CA HIS A 51 -1.00 17.31 15.78
C HIS A 51 -1.37 15.88 16.18
N LEU A 52 -1.44 14.97 15.22
CA LEU A 52 -1.73 13.57 15.47
C LEU A 52 -0.68 12.93 16.39
N LYS A 53 0.61 13.16 16.13
CA LYS A 53 1.71 12.65 16.96
C LYS A 53 1.66 13.15 18.39
N ILE A 54 1.28 14.40 18.59
CA ILE A 54 1.18 15.02 19.93
C ILE A 54 -0.04 14.48 20.68
N SER A 55 -1.16 14.31 20.00
CA SER A 55 -2.43 13.90 20.60
C SER A 55 -2.59 12.38 20.77
N SER A 56 -1.83 11.59 20.03
CA SER A 56 -1.90 10.13 20.08
C SER A 56 -1.34 9.57 21.40
N HIS A 57 -2.06 8.61 21.99
CA HIS A 57 -1.55 7.79 23.09
C HIS A 57 -0.67 6.62 22.62
N ILE A 58 -0.62 6.39 21.32
CA ILE A 58 0.20 5.35 20.69
C ILE A 58 1.36 6.05 19.98
N LYS A 59 2.55 5.49 20.10
CA LYS A 59 3.70 5.97 19.34
C LYS A 59 3.48 5.72 17.86
N ILE A 60 3.42 6.80 17.07
CA ILE A 60 3.36 6.72 15.61
C ILE A 60 4.79 6.84 15.08
N ASP A 61 5.27 5.78 14.45
CA ASP A 61 6.64 5.67 13.95
C ASP A 61 6.72 5.81 12.44
N THR A 62 5.60 5.62 11.74
CA THR A 62 5.57 5.44 10.30
C THR A 62 4.45 6.25 9.68
N VAL A 63 4.66 6.71 8.47
CA VAL A 63 3.63 7.33 7.64
C VAL A 63 3.73 6.80 6.22
N GLN A 64 2.59 6.44 5.66
CA GLN A 64 2.48 6.00 4.27
C GLN A 64 1.81 7.09 3.45
N ILE A 65 2.52 7.59 2.44
CA ILE A 65 2.07 8.68 1.56
C ILE A 65 1.87 8.18 0.14
N SER A 66 0.82 8.66 -0.52
CA SER A 66 0.54 8.33 -1.92
C SER A 66 1.41 9.15 -2.85
N TYR A 67 2.12 8.49 -3.74
CA TYR A 67 2.81 9.10 -4.86
C TYR A 67 1.92 9.04 -6.10
N PHE A 68 1.56 10.20 -6.61
CA PHE A 68 0.80 10.32 -7.85
C PHE A 68 1.74 10.78 -8.98
N PRO A 69 1.63 10.22 -10.18
CA PRO A 69 2.29 10.78 -11.36
C PRO A 69 1.94 12.26 -11.53
N GLY A 70 2.93 13.11 -11.71
CA GLY A 70 2.72 14.57 -11.83
C GLY A 70 2.79 15.35 -10.52
N LEU A 71 3.01 14.69 -9.37
CA LEU A 71 3.25 15.38 -8.09
C LEU A 71 4.46 16.32 -8.18
N ASN A 72 4.30 17.57 -7.71
CA ASN A 72 5.37 18.56 -7.67
C ASN A 72 6.56 18.04 -6.85
N GLN A 73 7.72 17.95 -7.48
CA GLN A 73 8.89 17.33 -6.88
C GLN A 73 9.50 18.15 -5.73
N ASN A 74 9.28 19.48 -5.70
CA ASN A 74 9.70 20.32 -4.58
C ASN A 74 8.82 20.07 -3.37
N ASP A 75 7.49 20.01 -3.58
CA ASP A 75 6.54 19.71 -2.51
C ASP A 75 6.76 18.29 -1.95
N LEU A 76 7.04 17.31 -2.80
CA LEU A 76 7.38 15.96 -2.36
C LEU A 76 8.67 15.96 -1.52
N SER A 77 9.69 16.68 -1.96
CA SER A 77 10.96 16.77 -1.24
C SER A 77 10.77 17.43 0.13
N GLU A 78 10.06 18.55 0.17
CA GLU A 78 9.72 19.26 1.41
C GLU A 78 8.90 18.37 2.36
N LEU A 79 7.89 17.66 1.81
CA LEU A 79 7.06 16.74 2.59
C LEU A 79 7.92 15.67 3.25
N VAL A 80 8.71 14.92 2.47
CA VAL A 80 9.54 13.82 2.98
C VAL A 80 10.55 14.32 4.02
N GLU A 81 11.20 15.46 3.76
CA GLU A 81 12.15 16.05 4.72
C GLU A 81 11.48 16.42 6.04
N ASN A 82 10.31 17.06 5.99
CA ASN A 82 9.59 17.46 7.20
C ASN A 82 9.04 16.25 7.97
N LEU A 83 8.58 15.21 7.28
CA LEU A 83 8.16 13.97 7.92
C LEU A 83 9.33 13.26 8.62
N LYS A 84 10.51 13.24 8.00
CA LYS A 84 11.73 12.71 8.62
C LYS A 84 12.17 13.52 9.84
N LYS A 85 12.04 14.87 9.81
CA LYS A 85 12.28 15.73 10.99
C LYS A 85 11.31 15.44 12.13
N LEU A 86 10.12 14.94 11.83
CA LEU A 86 9.16 14.44 12.82
C LEU A 86 9.49 13.01 13.30
N GLU A 87 10.64 12.47 12.94
CA GLU A 87 11.07 11.09 13.27
C GLU A 87 10.07 10.04 12.76
N LEU A 88 9.45 10.29 11.60
CA LEU A 88 8.58 9.34 10.94
C LEU A 88 9.35 8.59 9.84
N ASN A 89 9.21 7.27 9.82
CA ASN A 89 9.62 6.45 8.71
C ASN A 89 8.61 6.61 7.57
N VAL A 90 9.06 7.07 6.40
CA VAL A 90 8.17 7.38 5.28
C VAL A 90 8.13 6.20 4.31
N LEU A 91 6.94 5.74 4.00
CA LEU A 91 6.65 4.72 3.00
C LEU A 91 5.87 5.35 1.84
N PHE A 92 6.06 4.82 0.62
CA PHE A 92 5.32 5.27 -0.55
C PHE A 92 4.25 4.26 -0.98
N ILE A 93 3.08 4.79 -1.38
CA ILE A 93 2.10 4.06 -2.19
C ILE A 93 2.25 4.55 -3.62
N LEU A 94 2.68 3.68 -4.51
CA LEU A 94 2.83 3.99 -5.93
C LEU A 94 1.45 3.87 -6.60
N MET A 95 0.92 4.99 -7.05
CA MET A 95 -0.40 5.04 -7.65
C MET A 95 -0.33 4.88 -9.17
N VAL A 96 -1.23 4.03 -9.69
CA VAL A 96 -1.48 3.86 -11.12
C VAL A 96 -2.92 4.26 -11.40
N GLY A 97 -3.16 5.08 -12.40
CA GLY A 97 -4.50 5.52 -12.76
C GLY A 97 -4.68 5.75 -14.25
N GLY A 98 -5.87 5.41 -14.78
CA GLY A 98 -6.21 5.59 -16.18
C GLY A 98 -5.43 4.68 -17.14
N ALA A 99 -4.94 3.54 -16.65
CA ALA A 99 -4.32 2.47 -17.41
C ALA A 99 -4.58 1.13 -16.70
N ASP A 100 -4.79 0.06 -17.45
CA ASP A 100 -5.13 -1.27 -16.92
C ASP A 100 -3.87 -2.15 -16.87
N PRO A 101 -3.34 -2.48 -15.69
CA PRO A 101 -2.19 -3.37 -15.55
C PRO A 101 -2.38 -4.77 -16.14
N MET A 102 -3.64 -5.21 -16.32
CA MET A 102 -3.98 -6.48 -16.94
C MET A 102 -4.00 -6.42 -18.48
N ASN A 103 -3.94 -5.20 -19.06
CA ASN A 103 -4.04 -5.02 -20.50
C ASN A 103 -2.63 -4.84 -21.10
N PRO A 104 -2.18 -5.75 -21.99
CA PRO A 104 -0.87 -5.61 -22.64
C PRO A 104 -0.68 -4.32 -23.43
N LYS A 105 -1.76 -3.67 -23.88
CA LYS A 105 -1.68 -2.38 -24.60
C LYS A 105 -1.37 -1.20 -23.69
N ASP A 106 -1.63 -1.33 -22.40
CA ASP A 106 -1.37 -0.31 -21.40
C ASP A 106 -0.03 -0.53 -20.66
N GLU A 107 0.70 -1.60 -20.99
CA GLU A 107 1.92 -2.00 -20.28
C GLU A 107 2.92 -0.85 -20.14
N ASP A 108 3.30 -0.20 -21.25
CA ASP A 108 4.28 0.87 -21.21
C ASP A 108 3.82 2.04 -20.32
N LYS A 109 2.54 2.41 -20.42
CA LYS A 109 1.97 3.48 -19.61
C LYS A 109 1.99 3.15 -18.11
N VAL A 110 1.67 1.91 -17.74
CA VAL A 110 1.73 1.46 -16.34
C VAL A 110 3.18 1.40 -15.85
N VAL A 111 4.08 0.87 -16.68
CA VAL A 111 5.51 0.80 -16.37
C VAL A 111 6.09 2.20 -16.14
N ASP A 112 5.80 3.18 -17.00
CA ASP A 112 6.28 4.55 -16.87
C ASP A 112 5.81 5.19 -15.56
N MET A 113 4.53 4.99 -15.16
CA MET A 113 4.01 5.49 -13.89
C MET A 113 4.73 4.88 -12.69
N LEU A 114 4.96 3.57 -12.71
CA LEU A 114 5.63 2.87 -11.63
C LEU A 114 7.13 3.22 -11.57
N LEU A 115 7.81 3.36 -12.70
CA LEU A 115 9.19 3.82 -12.76
C LEU A 115 9.35 5.21 -12.15
N ALA A 116 8.45 6.15 -12.49
CA ALA A 116 8.46 7.49 -11.89
C ALA A 116 8.32 7.44 -10.35
N GLY A 117 7.45 6.57 -9.83
CA GLY A 117 7.28 6.37 -8.40
C GLY A 117 8.50 5.72 -7.73
N VAL A 118 9.08 4.73 -8.38
CA VAL A 118 10.30 4.05 -7.93
C VAL A 118 11.49 5.02 -7.92
N ASP A 119 11.64 5.84 -8.94
CA ASP A 119 12.72 6.85 -8.99
C ASP A 119 12.56 7.90 -7.89
N ALA A 120 11.34 8.34 -7.62
CA ALA A 120 11.05 9.20 -6.48
C ALA A 120 11.40 8.51 -5.15
N ALA A 121 11.04 7.23 -4.98
CA ALA A 121 11.37 6.47 -3.79
C ALA A 121 12.90 6.34 -3.60
N LYS A 122 13.65 6.04 -4.65
CA LYS A 122 15.12 5.98 -4.63
C LYS A 122 15.73 7.33 -4.26
N LYS A 123 15.28 8.41 -4.89
CA LYS A 123 15.75 9.79 -4.62
C LYS A 123 15.60 10.16 -3.15
N HIS A 124 14.54 9.72 -2.50
CA HIS A 124 14.26 10.03 -1.10
C HIS A 124 14.71 8.93 -0.12
N ASN A 125 15.43 7.91 -0.58
CA ASN A 125 15.86 6.75 0.23
C ASN A 125 14.69 6.09 0.96
N ILE A 126 13.57 5.87 0.25
CA ILE A 126 12.44 5.11 0.75
C ILE A 126 12.77 3.62 0.66
N GLU A 127 12.58 2.91 1.75
CA GLU A 127 12.93 1.48 1.81
C GLU A 127 11.72 0.56 1.51
N ILE A 128 10.51 1.06 1.72
CA ILE A 128 9.29 0.27 1.59
C ILE A 128 8.31 0.99 0.66
N CYS A 129 7.91 0.31 -0.41
CA CYS A 129 6.85 0.73 -1.31
C CYS A 129 5.64 -0.19 -1.18
N SER A 130 4.47 0.33 -1.54
CA SER A 130 3.26 -0.45 -1.78
C SER A 130 2.54 0.05 -3.02
N SER A 131 1.61 -0.72 -3.55
CA SER A 131 0.76 -0.30 -4.67
C SER A 131 -0.47 -1.18 -4.81
N THR A 132 -1.48 -0.61 -5.45
CA THR A 132 -2.67 -1.30 -5.98
C THR A 132 -2.55 -1.51 -7.50
N SER A 133 -1.34 -1.65 -8.02
CA SER A 133 -0.98 -1.61 -9.45
C SER A 133 -1.27 -2.90 -10.23
N ILE A 134 -2.24 -3.69 -9.78
CA ILE A 134 -2.54 -5.00 -10.35
C ILE A 134 -3.83 -5.06 -11.17
N GLU A 135 -4.68 -4.05 -11.02
CA GLU A 135 -5.92 -3.88 -11.78
C GLU A 135 -6.25 -2.39 -11.88
N GLU A 136 -6.97 -1.95 -12.90
CA GLU A 136 -7.43 -0.56 -13.00
C GLU A 136 -8.50 -0.29 -11.96
N TRP A 137 -8.22 0.68 -11.09
CA TRP A 137 -9.08 1.00 -9.96
C TRP A 137 -10.37 1.71 -10.39
N MET A 138 -11.49 1.26 -9.82
CA MET A 138 -12.82 1.85 -10.02
C MET A 138 -13.29 1.94 -11.47
N LYS A 139 -12.85 1.03 -12.32
CA LYS A 139 -13.35 0.92 -13.69
C LYS A 139 -14.78 0.40 -13.66
N LYS A 140 -15.71 1.28 -14.01
CA LYS A 140 -17.14 0.92 -14.09
C LYS A 140 -17.35 -0.09 -15.22
N ASP A 141 -18.29 -1.01 -14.99
CA ASP A 141 -18.75 -2.01 -15.96
C ASP A 141 -17.70 -3.07 -16.38
N ASP A 142 -16.55 -3.11 -15.72
CA ASP A 142 -15.61 -4.20 -15.94
C ASP A 142 -16.12 -5.51 -15.33
N LYS A 143 -15.74 -6.63 -15.95
CA LYS A 143 -16.10 -7.96 -15.46
C LYS A 143 -14.87 -8.68 -14.93
N PRO A 144 -15.05 -9.53 -13.92
CA PRO A 144 -13.95 -10.34 -13.42
C PRO A 144 -13.38 -11.22 -14.54
N LYS A 145 -12.07 -11.24 -14.68
CA LYS A 145 -11.38 -12.17 -15.57
C LYS A 145 -11.39 -13.56 -14.94
N LEU A 146 -11.77 -14.57 -15.72
CA LEU A 146 -11.90 -15.97 -15.29
C LEU A 146 -11.16 -16.89 -16.27
N GLY A 147 -10.82 -18.10 -15.82
CA GLY A 147 -10.18 -19.11 -16.65
C GLY A 147 -8.89 -18.60 -17.31
N GLU A 148 -8.78 -18.74 -18.64
CA GLU A 148 -7.59 -18.34 -19.39
C GLU A 148 -7.33 -16.82 -19.35
N ASP A 149 -8.39 -15.99 -19.29
CA ASP A 149 -8.26 -14.54 -19.15
C ASP A 149 -7.64 -14.15 -17.80
N TYR A 150 -7.98 -14.89 -16.74
CA TYR A 150 -7.37 -14.70 -15.43
C TYR A 150 -5.88 -15.08 -15.43
N LEU A 151 -5.52 -16.20 -16.05
CA LEU A 151 -4.13 -16.61 -16.20
C LEU A 151 -3.32 -15.60 -17.02
N SER A 152 -3.93 -15.07 -18.06
CA SER A 152 -3.35 -13.99 -18.87
C SER A 152 -3.12 -12.71 -18.06
N ALA A 153 -4.09 -12.32 -17.22
CA ALA A 153 -3.97 -11.15 -16.34
C ALA A 153 -2.84 -11.32 -15.31
N ILE A 154 -2.71 -12.50 -14.69
CA ILE A 154 -1.59 -12.81 -13.80
C ILE A 154 -0.27 -12.70 -14.56
N SER A 155 -0.16 -13.34 -15.72
CA SER A 155 1.07 -13.34 -16.54
C SER A 155 1.48 -11.92 -16.91
N GLN A 156 0.52 -11.08 -17.32
CA GLN A 156 0.77 -9.69 -17.68
C GLN A 156 1.27 -8.88 -16.47
N ASN A 157 0.66 -9.03 -15.30
CA ASN A 157 1.09 -8.37 -14.09
C ASN A 157 2.50 -8.80 -13.66
N ILE A 158 2.81 -10.10 -13.69
CA ILE A 158 4.16 -10.60 -13.39
C ILE A 158 5.17 -9.97 -14.34
N LYS A 159 4.86 -9.95 -15.64
CA LYS A 159 5.74 -9.37 -16.67
C LYS A 159 6.03 -7.89 -16.39
N LEU A 160 4.99 -7.08 -16.20
CA LEU A 160 5.16 -5.63 -16.01
C LEU A 160 5.90 -5.29 -14.72
N HIS A 161 5.58 -5.94 -13.58
CA HIS A 161 6.28 -5.67 -12.33
C HIS A 161 7.73 -6.16 -12.35
N THR A 162 8.01 -7.30 -13.01
CA THR A 162 9.37 -7.77 -13.25
C THR A 162 10.15 -6.80 -14.14
N ARG A 163 9.50 -6.22 -15.15
CA ARG A 163 10.08 -5.22 -16.02
C ARG A 163 10.47 -3.96 -15.22
N VAL A 164 9.56 -3.41 -14.42
CA VAL A 164 9.85 -2.26 -13.54
C VAL A 164 11.00 -2.58 -12.58
N PHE A 165 10.97 -3.77 -11.96
CA PHE A 165 12.03 -4.22 -11.05
C PHE A 165 13.41 -4.18 -11.70
N ASN A 166 13.51 -4.66 -12.95
CA ASN A 166 14.77 -4.74 -13.68
C ASN A 166 15.20 -3.37 -14.26
N GLU A 167 14.28 -2.65 -14.92
CA GLU A 167 14.59 -1.36 -15.55
C GLU A 167 15.01 -0.30 -14.53
N ALA A 168 14.37 -0.29 -13.35
CA ALA A 168 14.75 0.60 -12.26
C ALA A 168 15.96 0.13 -11.45
N ASP A 169 16.53 -1.02 -11.74
CA ASP A 169 17.61 -1.63 -10.94
C ASP A 169 17.30 -1.66 -9.44
N ILE A 170 16.08 -2.09 -9.10
CA ILE A 170 15.59 -2.07 -7.71
C ILE A 170 16.49 -2.90 -6.79
N LYS A 171 17.03 -4.00 -7.29
CA LYS A 171 17.93 -4.88 -6.52
C LYS A 171 19.12 -4.15 -5.90
N ASN A 172 19.62 -3.12 -6.56
CA ASN A 172 20.77 -2.32 -6.12
C ASN A 172 20.36 -0.96 -5.51
N SER A 173 19.08 -0.79 -5.18
CA SER A 173 18.51 0.47 -4.66
C SER A 173 18.31 0.44 -3.14
N SER A 174 17.77 1.55 -2.61
CA SER A 174 17.31 1.64 -1.22
C SER A 174 16.06 0.82 -0.93
N ILE A 175 15.27 0.46 -1.95
CA ILE A 175 13.99 -0.21 -1.78
C ILE A 175 14.22 -1.68 -1.42
N LYS A 176 13.71 -2.10 -0.27
CA LYS A 176 13.90 -3.45 0.27
C LYS A 176 12.70 -4.36 0.06
N GLU A 177 11.50 -3.76 -0.10
CA GLU A 177 10.28 -4.51 -0.34
C GLU A 177 9.23 -3.67 -1.07
N TRP A 178 8.37 -4.34 -1.80
CA TRP A 178 7.22 -3.75 -2.47
C TRP A 178 5.97 -4.56 -2.14
N ASN A 179 5.04 -3.93 -1.44
CA ASN A 179 3.81 -4.55 -0.95
C ASN A 179 2.69 -4.38 -1.98
N ILE A 180 2.08 -5.49 -2.38
CA ILE A 180 0.97 -5.54 -3.34
C ILE A 180 -0.33 -5.68 -2.59
N GLU A 181 -1.23 -4.73 -2.80
CA GLU A 181 -2.55 -4.69 -2.21
C GLU A 181 -3.61 -5.09 -3.24
N PHE A 182 -4.50 -6.01 -2.86
CA PHE A 182 -5.75 -6.24 -3.56
C PHE A 182 -6.84 -5.32 -3.00
N LEU A 183 -7.86 -5.04 -3.78
CA LEU A 183 -8.98 -4.22 -3.32
C LEU A 183 -10.27 -5.06 -3.30
N ARG A 184 -11.25 -4.57 -2.56
CA ARG A 184 -12.56 -5.22 -2.46
C ARG A 184 -13.33 -5.18 -3.78
N LEU A 185 -14.34 -6.04 -3.89
CA LEU A 185 -15.28 -6.00 -5.01
C LEU A 185 -15.95 -4.62 -5.15
N GLY A 186 -15.96 -4.10 -6.36
CA GLY A 186 -16.45 -2.74 -6.68
C GLY A 186 -15.32 -1.74 -6.87
N GLU A 187 -14.18 -1.93 -6.24
CA GLU A 187 -12.93 -1.21 -6.52
C GLU A 187 -12.09 -1.99 -7.53
N PHE A 188 -11.95 -3.31 -7.32
CA PHE A 188 -11.46 -4.28 -8.29
C PHE A 188 -12.55 -5.27 -8.66
N GLN A 189 -12.37 -6.02 -9.75
CA GLN A 189 -13.26 -7.09 -10.19
C GLN A 189 -12.56 -8.44 -10.23
N THR A 190 -11.26 -8.47 -10.48
CA THR A 190 -10.47 -9.67 -10.70
C THR A 190 -9.65 -10.04 -9.46
N PHE A 191 -8.79 -9.15 -8.99
CA PHE A 191 -7.92 -9.37 -7.83
C PHE A 191 -8.59 -8.88 -6.54
N THR A 192 -9.64 -9.60 -6.09
CA THR A 192 -10.56 -9.16 -5.03
C THR A 192 -10.44 -9.93 -3.72
N ASN A 193 -9.42 -10.78 -3.57
CA ASN A 193 -9.18 -11.51 -2.34
C ASN A 193 -7.69 -11.80 -2.11
N LEU A 194 -7.39 -12.19 -0.88
CA LEU A 194 -6.04 -12.42 -0.40
C LEU A 194 -5.31 -13.52 -1.17
N GLN A 195 -6.00 -14.62 -1.54
CA GLN A 195 -5.38 -15.73 -2.28
C GLN A 195 -4.90 -15.30 -3.66
N LYS A 196 -5.72 -14.53 -4.38
CA LYS A 196 -5.37 -14.04 -5.72
C LYS A 196 -4.18 -13.09 -5.70
N SER A 197 -4.13 -12.20 -4.69
CA SER A 197 -2.98 -11.32 -4.49
C SER A 197 -1.71 -12.10 -4.18
N TRP A 198 -1.81 -13.12 -3.34
CA TRP A 198 -0.66 -13.96 -3.00
C TRP A 198 -0.18 -14.80 -4.18
N ASP A 199 -1.08 -15.35 -5.01
CA ASP A 199 -0.69 -16.08 -6.22
C ASP A 199 0.13 -15.20 -7.17
N LEU A 200 -0.24 -13.94 -7.27
CA LEU A 200 0.49 -12.95 -8.06
C LEU A 200 1.87 -12.64 -7.46
N VAL A 201 1.94 -12.37 -6.17
CA VAL A 201 3.20 -12.11 -5.44
C VAL A 201 4.16 -13.29 -5.58
N LYS A 202 3.68 -14.54 -5.43
CA LYS A 202 4.49 -15.75 -5.68
C LYS A 202 5.06 -15.78 -7.09
N GLY A 203 4.25 -15.41 -8.08
CA GLY A 203 4.68 -15.36 -9.47
C GLY A 203 5.76 -14.30 -9.71
N MET A 204 5.59 -13.10 -9.16
CA MET A 204 6.57 -12.01 -9.21
C MET A 204 7.90 -12.43 -8.57
N ASN A 205 7.85 -12.95 -7.34
CA ASN A 205 9.04 -13.40 -6.60
C ASN A 205 9.77 -14.54 -7.31
N LYS A 206 9.03 -15.49 -7.88
CA LYS A 206 9.61 -16.54 -8.72
C LYS A 206 10.35 -15.97 -9.93
N SER A 207 9.81 -14.93 -10.56
CA SER A 207 10.41 -14.29 -11.74
C SER A 207 11.73 -13.59 -11.42
N ILE A 208 11.85 -12.97 -10.25
CA ILE A 208 13.07 -12.25 -9.82
C ILE A 208 14.01 -13.11 -8.96
N GLY A 209 13.57 -14.26 -8.48
CA GLY A 209 14.38 -15.28 -7.81
C GLY A 209 14.52 -15.15 -6.29
N TYR A 210 13.78 -14.21 -5.62
CA TYR A 210 13.76 -14.08 -4.15
C TYR A 210 12.52 -13.34 -3.64
N PRO A 211 12.17 -13.43 -2.32
CA PRO A 211 10.94 -12.86 -1.76
C PRO A 211 11.06 -11.35 -1.51
N PHE A 212 10.98 -10.56 -2.57
CA PHE A 212 11.00 -9.10 -2.54
C PHE A 212 9.60 -8.49 -2.52
N PHE A 213 8.71 -8.99 -3.39
CA PHE A 213 7.32 -8.58 -3.35
C PHE A 213 6.62 -9.23 -2.15
N LYS A 214 5.83 -8.45 -1.45
CA LYS A 214 5.07 -8.87 -0.28
C LYS A 214 3.58 -8.68 -0.52
N VAL A 215 2.76 -9.35 0.26
CA VAL A 215 1.31 -9.12 0.28
C VAL A 215 1.00 -8.07 1.33
N LEU A 216 0.34 -6.99 0.93
CA LEU A 216 -0.29 -6.06 1.85
C LEU A 216 -1.66 -6.61 2.22
N ILE A 217 -1.93 -6.75 3.51
CA ILE A 217 -3.19 -7.24 4.03
C ILE A 217 -4.00 -6.06 4.56
N ASP A 218 -5.11 -5.75 3.91
CA ASP A 218 -6.10 -4.82 4.42
C ASP A 218 -7.29 -5.60 5.00
N SER A 219 -7.59 -5.40 6.29
CA SER A 219 -8.66 -6.12 6.96
C SER A 219 -10.05 -5.81 6.40
N SER A 220 -10.26 -4.59 5.85
CA SER A 220 -11.53 -4.26 5.20
C SER A 220 -11.70 -5.03 3.89
N HIS A 221 -10.66 -5.12 3.08
CA HIS A 221 -10.69 -5.84 1.82
C HIS A 221 -10.84 -7.35 2.03
N CYS A 222 -10.21 -7.90 3.09
CA CYS A 222 -10.45 -9.28 3.51
C CYS A 222 -11.91 -9.51 3.90
N GLY A 223 -12.49 -8.60 4.70
CA GLY A 223 -13.87 -8.71 5.17
C GLY A 223 -14.93 -8.51 4.10
N ASP A 224 -14.61 -7.76 3.05
CA ASP A 224 -15.48 -7.50 1.89
C ASP A 224 -15.22 -8.47 0.72
N SER A 225 -14.33 -9.46 0.89
CA SER A 225 -14.01 -10.48 -0.12
C SER A 225 -14.96 -11.68 -0.07
N ASP A 226 -14.80 -12.59 -1.00
CA ASP A 226 -15.50 -13.88 -1.07
C ASP A 226 -14.93 -14.95 -0.14
N LEU A 227 -13.81 -14.67 0.57
CA LEU A 227 -13.21 -15.56 1.54
C LEU A 227 -13.73 -15.29 2.96
N ASN A 228 -14.00 -16.35 3.71
CA ASN A 228 -14.37 -16.21 5.11
C ASN A 228 -13.14 -15.98 6.02
N MET A 229 -13.37 -15.68 7.30
CA MET A 229 -12.33 -15.37 8.28
C MET A 229 -11.29 -16.50 8.41
N ILE A 230 -11.73 -17.77 8.46
CA ILE A 230 -10.86 -18.93 8.64
C ILE A 230 -9.97 -19.14 7.40
N GLU A 231 -10.52 -18.96 6.22
CA GLU A 231 -9.77 -19.03 4.98
C GLU A 231 -8.67 -17.95 4.93
N ASN A 232 -9.02 -16.69 5.25
CA ASN A 232 -8.03 -15.61 5.34
C ASN A 232 -6.92 -15.94 6.36
N ILE A 233 -7.24 -16.41 7.55
CA ILE A 233 -6.26 -16.82 8.57
C ILE A 233 -5.31 -17.89 8.05
N ASN A 234 -5.83 -18.91 7.37
CA ASN A 234 -5.00 -19.98 6.84
C ASN A 234 -4.05 -19.47 5.76
N ILE A 235 -4.53 -18.59 4.86
CA ILE A 235 -3.71 -17.97 3.83
C ILE A 235 -2.62 -17.08 4.46
N ILE A 236 -2.93 -16.28 5.48
CA ILE A 236 -1.95 -15.45 6.21
C ILE A 236 -0.80 -16.31 6.76
N ARG A 237 -1.12 -17.46 7.34
CA ARG A 237 -0.11 -18.40 7.84
C ARG A 237 0.83 -18.92 6.76
N GLU A 238 0.29 -19.22 5.59
CA GLU A 238 1.10 -19.70 4.47
C GLU A 238 1.94 -18.56 3.86
N ILE A 239 1.39 -17.35 3.71
CA ILE A 239 2.12 -16.15 3.30
C ILE A 239 3.32 -15.89 4.21
N ALA A 240 3.11 -15.98 5.54
CA ALA A 240 4.16 -15.77 6.52
C ALA A 240 5.27 -16.82 6.48
N LYS A 241 4.93 -18.10 6.20
CA LYS A 241 5.93 -19.17 6.01
C LYS A 241 6.82 -18.93 4.80
N SER A 242 6.28 -18.30 3.76
CA SER A 242 7.02 -17.96 2.53
C SER A 242 7.84 -16.66 2.66
N ASP A 243 7.81 -15.99 3.82
CA ASP A 243 8.40 -14.67 4.03
C ASP A 243 7.84 -13.59 3.08
N GLU A 244 6.56 -13.69 2.74
CA GLU A 244 5.87 -12.81 1.81
C GLU A 244 4.81 -11.93 2.50
N LEU A 245 4.73 -11.95 3.83
CA LEU A 245 3.88 -11.08 4.62
C LEU A 245 4.52 -9.68 4.70
N GLY A 246 3.76 -8.67 4.31
CA GLY A 246 4.18 -7.29 4.34
C GLY A 246 3.35 -6.44 5.32
N ILE A 247 2.90 -5.28 4.86
CA ILE A 247 2.14 -4.31 5.66
C ILE A 247 0.74 -4.85 5.99
N PHE A 248 0.24 -4.50 7.18
CA PHE A 248 -1.15 -4.70 7.58
C PHE A 248 -1.87 -3.34 7.69
N HIS A 249 -2.95 -3.15 6.93
CA HIS A 249 -3.86 -2.03 7.09
C HIS A 249 -5.02 -2.41 8.01
N ALA A 250 -5.08 -1.73 9.16
CA ALA A 250 -6.13 -1.92 10.16
C ALA A 250 -7.34 -1.04 9.82
N SER A 251 -8.18 -1.50 8.91
CA SER A 251 -9.39 -0.82 8.47
C SER A 251 -10.62 -1.72 8.58
N ALA A 252 -11.79 -1.13 8.89
CA ALA A 252 -13.03 -1.87 9.03
C ALA A 252 -13.68 -2.19 7.68
N PRO A 253 -14.32 -3.36 7.51
CA PRO A 253 -15.06 -3.68 6.29
C PRO A 253 -16.14 -2.65 5.97
N THR A 254 -16.17 -2.19 4.72
CA THR A 254 -17.03 -1.06 4.32
C THR A 254 -18.46 -1.45 4.08
N THR A 255 -18.75 -2.69 3.76
CA THR A 255 -20.12 -3.23 3.68
C THR A 255 -20.87 -3.07 4.99
N ARG A 256 -20.16 -2.86 6.09
CA ARG A 256 -20.70 -2.68 7.45
C ARG A 256 -20.54 -1.26 7.98
N GLY A 257 -20.04 -0.36 7.14
CA GLY A 257 -19.73 1.03 7.48
C GLY A 257 -18.40 1.18 8.21
N CYS A 258 -17.49 1.94 7.63
CA CYS A 258 -16.11 2.14 8.12
C CYS A 258 -15.97 2.61 9.58
N LEU A 259 -17.05 3.06 10.20
CA LEU A 259 -17.03 3.62 11.56
C LEU A 259 -17.91 2.85 12.54
N SER A 260 -18.56 1.75 12.12
CA SER A 260 -19.49 1.05 12.99
C SER A 260 -18.82 -0.12 13.72
N SER A 261 -18.78 -1.26 13.15
CA SER A 261 -18.22 -2.47 13.80
C SER A 261 -17.42 -3.22 12.74
N ASP A 262 -16.22 -3.60 13.08
CA ASP A 262 -15.41 -4.46 12.21
C ASP A 262 -15.75 -5.95 12.35
N ASP A 263 -16.70 -6.28 13.22
CA ASP A 263 -17.09 -7.66 13.60
C ASP A 263 -15.89 -8.56 13.91
N GLY A 264 -14.82 -7.97 14.44
CA GLY A 264 -13.60 -8.65 14.82
C GLY A 264 -12.59 -8.87 13.69
N TRP A 265 -12.82 -8.35 12.48
CA TRP A 265 -11.90 -8.52 11.36
C TRP A 265 -10.53 -7.93 11.63
N ILE A 266 -10.45 -6.67 12.07
CA ILE A 266 -9.18 -6.02 12.41
C ILE A 266 -8.45 -6.82 13.48
N GLY A 267 -9.10 -7.03 14.64
CA GLY A 267 -8.47 -7.66 15.80
C GLY A 267 -8.01 -9.09 15.52
N THR A 268 -8.81 -9.86 14.80
CA THR A 268 -8.51 -11.27 14.50
C THR A 268 -7.36 -11.40 13.49
N LEU A 269 -7.42 -10.70 12.36
CA LEU A 269 -6.39 -10.81 11.34
C LEU A 269 -5.07 -10.18 11.79
N LEU A 270 -5.11 -9.02 12.46
CA LEU A 270 -3.90 -8.42 13.03
C LEU A 270 -3.23 -9.34 14.06
N SER A 271 -4.02 -9.93 14.97
CA SER A 271 -3.50 -10.88 15.95
C SER A 271 -2.83 -12.07 15.27
N GLU A 272 -3.39 -12.57 14.18
CA GLU A 272 -2.79 -13.67 13.43
C GLU A 272 -1.48 -13.25 12.75
N CYS A 273 -1.44 -12.09 12.10
CA CYS A 273 -0.21 -11.55 11.49
C CYS A 273 0.90 -11.38 12.54
N VAL A 274 0.58 -10.80 13.72
CA VAL A 274 1.55 -10.62 14.81
C VAL A 274 2.07 -11.96 15.34
N LYS A 275 1.20 -12.97 15.51
CA LYS A 275 1.60 -14.32 15.96
C LYS A 275 2.62 -14.99 15.02
N THR A 276 2.62 -14.65 13.74
CA THR A 276 3.62 -15.20 12.80
C THR A 276 5.04 -14.69 13.07
N GLY A 277 5.18 -13.58 13.79
CA GLY A 277 6.46 -12.92 14.05
C GLY A 277 7.09 -12.25 12.81
N LYS A 278 6.28 -12.03 11.75
CA LYS A 278 6.72 -11.45 10.46
C LYS A 278 6.21 -10.02 10.26
N LEU A 279 5.26 -9.56 11.06
CA LEU A 279 4.74 -8.19 11.02
C LEU A 279 5.56 -7.26 11.92
#